data_54000e839fc2388fdd7d38d0400024ce
#
_entry.id   54000e839fc2388fdd7d38d0400024ce
#
_cell.length_a   1.000
_cell.length_b   1.000
_cell.length_c   1.000
_cell.angle_alpha   90.00
_cell.angle_beta   90.00
_cell.angle_gamma   90.00
#
_symmetry.space_group_name_H-M   'P 1'
#
loop_
_entity.id
_entity.type
_entity.pdbx_description
1 polymer ?
#
loop_
_entity_poly.entity_id
_entity_poly.type
_entity_poly.pdbx_seq_one_letter_code
_entity_poly.pdbx_strand_id
1 'polypeptide(L)'
;MTLSTENHTPFNQVHPNGSQQEATTENTSIPTQQEARILKSVSDLCAGKLKFKDLDKEIKNPFDAVLIRRAFLLVQCQGMNVRDTFSSDLPFENYDYSDVMETCCENAFGYIPVPVGLAGQLNVDGTTVYLPLATTEGALVASVSRGCKAINMSGGATTAITSDAMTRAPCLRLPSLSRAVEAKRWIESSEGFKALQDTFRQSSNHCRLIGVSVHVVGNHIYPRFQASTGDAMGMNMITHSIRNSISMMQNRFNDLEIISLSGNLCADKKPAAVNWVEGRGKGVIAQCRLSSVTMSNLLKTDAKQLAGLNTMKNHVGSAMAGASGGFNAQASNIVTAMYLATGQDVAQNVESSQCITTMEE
;
A
#
# COMPACT_ATOMS: atom_id res chain seq x y z
N MET A 1 -40.12 -4.58 7.33
CA MET A 1 -39.39 -3.78 8.33
C MET A 1 -38.75 -2.64 7.58
N THR A 2 -39.31 -1.48 7.72
CA THR A 2 -38.93 -0.22 7.08
C THR A 2 -37.62 0.28 7.65
N LEU A 3 -36.59 0.37 6.83
CA LEU A 3 -35.34 1.04 7.16
C LEU A 3 -35.56 2.54 6.96
N SER A 4 -35.49 3.30 8.05
CA SER A 4 -35.40 4.74 8.02
C SER A 4 -34.06 5.17 7.44
N THR A 5 -34.13 5.98 6.39
CA THR A 5 -32.98 6.69 5.82
C THR A 5 -32.63 7.83 6.78
N GLU A 6 -31.63 7.64 7.63
CA GLU A 6 -30.99 8.74 8.33
C GLU A 6 -29.87 9.34 7.46
N ASN A 7 -30.02 10.61 7.20
CA ASN A 7 -29.07 11.46 6.49
C ASN A 7 -27.74 11.48 7.25
N HIS A 8 -26.70 10.93 6.64
CA HIS A 8 -25.33 11.14 7.11
C HIS A 8 -24.91 12.58 6.76
N THR A 9 -24.92 13.44 7.76
CA THR A 9 -24.19 14.71 7.72
C THR A 9 -22.69 14.45 7.78
N PRO A 10 -21.88 15.13 6.98
CA PRO A 10 -20.41 14.99 7.06
C PRO A 10 -19.90 15.61 8.36
N PHE A 11 -18.87 14.98 8.91
CA PHE A 11 -18.04 15.36 10.02
C PHE A 11 -18.40 16.68 10.72
N ASN A 12 -19.14 16.61 11.83
CA ASN A 12 -19.34 17.73 12.72
C ASN A 12 -18.18 17.81 13.72
N GLN A 13 -17.43 18.86 13.55
CA GLN A 13 -16.63 19.66 14.45
C GLN A 13 -16.69 19.25 15.92
N VAL A 14 -15.58 18.74 16.43
CA VAL A 14 -15.24 18.90 17.85
C VAL A 14 -14.74 20.33 18.01
N HIS A 15 -15.59 21.22 18.52
CA HIS A 15 -15.19 22.54 18.91
C HIS A 15 -14.42 22.47 20.23
N PRO A 16 -13.17 22.96 20.30
CA PRO A 16 -12.62 23.36 21.59
C PRO A 16 -13.28 24.68 22.00
N ASN A 17 -13.74 24.77 23.22
CA ASN A 17 -14.20 26.00 23.84
C ASN A 17 -13.09 27.06 23.76
N GLY A 18 -13.19 27.95 22.80
CA GLY A 18 -12.34 29.12 22.66
C GLY A 18 -13.00 30.31 23.31
N SER A 19 -12.50 30.73 24.45
CA SER A 19 -12.66 32.08 24.96
C SER A 19 -12.08 33.06 23.92
N GLN A 20 -12.92 33.97 23.43
CA GLN A 20 -12.50 35.15 22.68
C GLN A 20 -11.51 35.94 23.50
N GLN A 21 -10.28 36.06 23.09
CA GLN A 21 -9.39 37.13 23.51
C GLN A 21 -9.19 38.09 22.33
N GLU A 22 -9.55 39.32 22.61
CA GLU A 22 -9.44 40.47 21.74
C GLU A 22 -7.99 40.67 21.25
N ALA A 23 -7.87 41.09 20.01
CA ALA A 23 -6.66 41.52 19.36
C ALA A 23 -6.06 42.73 20.11
N THR A 24 -4.90 42.55 20.71
CA THR A 24 -4.10 43.67 21.24
C THR A 24 -2.68 43.60 20.70
N THR A 25 -2.34 44.67 20.00
CA THR A 25 -1.00 45.27 19.83
C THR A 25 0.10 44.42 19.20
N GLU A 26 0.54 44.89 18.04
CA GLU A 26 1.82 44.57 17.40
C GLU A 26 2.97 44.67 18.40
N ASN A 27 3.39 43.56 18.93
CA ASN A 27 4.68 43.44 19.59
C ASN A 27 5.71 43.11 18.52
N THR A 28 6.41 44.11 18.01
CA THR A 28 7.60 43.95 17.15
C THR A 28 8.74 43.43 18.02
N SER A 29 8.65 42.17 18.47
CA SER A 29 9.77 41.45 19.05
C SER A 29 10.75 41.09 17.92
N ILE A 30 12.04 41.31 18.15
CA ILE A 30 13.11 40.87 17.27
C ILE A 30 12.94 39.36 17.07
N PRO A 31 12.81 38.83 15.81
CA PRO A 31 12.59 37.42 15.57
C PRO A 31 13.73 36.60 16.21
N THR A 32 13.39 35.48 16.81
CA THR A 32 14.37 34.54 17.33
C THR A 32 15.31 34.09 16.21
N GLN A 33 16.49 33.59 16.57
CA GLN A 33 17.44 33.08 15.57
C GLN A 33 16.86 31.94 14.68
N GLN A 34 15.90 31.18 15.20
CA GLN A 34 15.17 30.14 14.48
C GLN A 34 14.17 30.78 13.50
N GLU A 35 13.36 31.71 13.95
CA GLU A 35 12.38 32.43 13.09
C GLU A 35 13.09 33.19 11.94
N ALA A 36 14.21 33.84 12.22
CA ALA A 36 14.99 34.51 11.19
C ALA A 36 15.51 33.54 10.13
N ARG A 37 15.94 32.31 10.50
CA ARG A 37 16.33 31.26 9.56
C ARG A 37 15.14 30.78 8.74
N ILE A 38 14.00 30.53 9.35
CA ILE A 38 12.78 30.09 8.66
C ILE A 38 12.37 31.14 7.62
N LEU A 39 12.26 32.41 8.00
CA LEU A 39 11.90 33.50 7.10
C LEU A 39 12.87 33.66 5.92
N LYS A 40 14.17 33.53 6.17
CA LYS A 40 15.19 33.54 5.11
C LYS A 40 14.99 32.38 4.14
N SER A 41 14.79 31.17 4.61
CA SER A 41 14.58 29.98 3.77
C SER A 41 13.29 30.10 2.94
N VAL A 42 12.22 30.66 3.50
CA VAL A 42 10.98 30.96 2.74
C VAL A 42 11.26 31.99 1.64
N SER A 43 12.00 33.06 1.93
CA SER A 43 12.39 34.05 0.93
C SER A 43 13.26 33.44 -0.17
N ASP A 44 14.21 32.58 0.17
CA ASP A 44 15.07 31.89 -0.79
C ASP A 44 14.29 30.89 -1.67
N LEU A 45 13.27 30.22 -1.14
CA LEU A 45 12.32 29.39 -1.90
C LEU A 45 11.50 30.23 -2.88
N CYS A 46 10.92 31.34 -2.42
CA CYS A 46 10.15 32.25 -3.25
C CYS A 46 10.99 32.87 -4.39
N ALA A 47 12.27 33.14 -4.12
CA ALA A 47 13.21 33.65 -5.09
C ALA A 47 13.82 32.57 -6.01
N GLY A 48 13.49 31.29 -5.82
CA GLY A 48 14.04 30.17 -6.58
C GLY A 48 15.51 29.83 -6.28
N LYS A 49 16.10 30.42 -5.23
CA LYS A 49 17.48 30.15 -4.80
C LYS A 49 17.61 28.82 -4.08
N LEU A 50 16.56 28.40 -3.38
CA LEU A 50 16.43 27.11 -2.72
C LEU A 50 15.32 26.33 -3.41
N LYS A 51 15.48 25.02 -3.58
CA LYS A 51 14.46 24.16 -4.16
C LYS A 51 13.73 23.40 -3.06
N PHE A 52 12.44 23.23 -3.21
CA PHE A 52 11.57 22.54 -2.26
C PHE A 52 12.08 21.14 -1.90
N LYS A 53 12.57 20.39 -2.90
CA LYS A 53 13.11 19.03 -2.75
C LYS A 53 14.46 18.98 -1.99
N ASP A 54 15.16 20.09 -1.89
CA ASP A 54 16.49 20.13 -1.27
C ASP A 54 16.41 20.57 0.21
N LEU A 55 15.21 20.96 0.69
CA LEU A 55 15.00 21.41 2.07
C LEU A 55 15.44 20.38 3.11
N ASP A 56 15.12 19.10 2.91
CA ASP A 56 15.46 18.04 3.89
C ASP A 56 16.97 17.81 4.02
N LYS A 57 17.75 18.22 2.99
CA LYS A 57 19.22 18.16 3.02
C LYS A 57 19.86 19.40 3.61
N GLU A 58 19.28 20.58 3.36
CA GLU A 58 19.80 21.88 3.78
C GLU A 58 19.42 22.20 5.24
N ILE A 59 18.25 21.75 5.69
CA ILE A 59 17.70 22.04 7.02
C ILE A 59 17.90 20.83 7.93
N LYS A 60 18.81 20.96 8.90
CA LYS A 60 19.15 19.87 9.82
C LYS A 60 18.01 19.43 10.74
N ASN A 61 17.12 20.35 11.11
CA ASN A 61 15.98 20.05 11.97
C ASN A 61 14.78 19.71 11.08
N PRO A 62 14.26 18.45 11.10
CA PRO A 62 13.11 18.04 10.31
C PRO A 62 11.86 18.88 10.55
N PHE A 63 11.60 19.29 11.78
CA PHE A 63 10.46 20.15 12.12
C PHE A 63 10.58 21.54 11.51
N ASP A 64 11.78 22.15 11.49
CA ASP A 64 12.00 23.44 10.82
C ASP A 64 11.70 23.35 9.31
N ALA A 65 12.04 22.23 8.67
CA ALA A 65 11.72 22.01 7.25
C ALA A 65 10.19 21.96 7.02
N VAL A 66 9.44 21.36 7.94
CA VAL A 66 7.96 21.38 7.92
C VAL A 66 7.42 22.81 8.06
N LEU A 67 7.93 23.59 9.02
CA LEU A 67 7.53 24.98 9.22
C LEU A 67 7.81 25.85 7.99
N ILE A 68 8.97 25.67 7.37
CA ILE A 68 9.35 26.40 6.15
C ILE A 68 8.38 26.08 5.00
N ARG A 69 8.03 24.79 4.80
CA ARG A 69 7.06 24.38 3.76
C ARG A 69 5.69 24.98 4.00
N ARG A 70 5.21 24.95 5.25
CA ARG A 70 3.94 25.54 5.64
C ARG A 70 3.93 27.07 5.39
N ALA A 71 4.96 27.78 5.85
CA ALA A 71 5.09 29.21 5.64
C ALA A 71 5.18 29.57 4.13
N PHE A 72 5.93 28.83 3.36
CA PHE A 72 6.00 28.98 1.92
C PHE A 72 4.62 28.80 1.26
N LEU A 73 3.86 27.76 1.61
CA LEU A 73 2.52 27.52 1.08
C LEU A 73 1.57 28.67 1.44
N LEU A 74 1.63 29.21 2.64
CA LEU A 74 0.84 30.37 3.04
C LEU A 74 1.12 31.61 2.15
N VAL A 75 2.37 31.84 1.80
CA VAL A 75 2.76 32.93 0.89
C VAL A 75 2.26 32.68 -0.52
N GLN A 76 2.41 31.47 -1.05
CA GLN A 76 2.02 31.12 -2.42
C GLN A 76 0.51 31.05 -2.62
N CYS A 77 -0.23 30.67 -1.59
CA CYS A 77 -1.70 30.52 -1.67
C CYS A 77 -2.46 31.79 -1.22
N GLN A 78 -1.79 32.95 -1.12
CA GLN A 78 -2.47 34.21 -0.83
C GLN A 78 -3.51 34.50 -1.88
N GLY A 79 -4.78 34.65 -1.46
CA GLY A 79 -5.92 34.87 -2.34
C GLY A 79 -6.60 33.62 -2.90
N MET A 80 -6.16 32.42 -2.56
CA MET A 80 -6.83 31.16 -2.89
C MET A 80 -7.69 30.69 -1.72
N ASN A 81 -8.89 30.15 -1.99
CA ASN A 81 -9.79 29.57 -0.96
C ASN A 81 -9.22 28.32 -0.26
N VAL A 82 -8.07 27.80 -0.71
CA VAL A 82 -7.37 26.67 -0.10
C VAL A 82 -6.53 27.07 1.12
N ARG A 83 -6.39 28.35 1.42
CA ARG A 83 -5.55 28.85 2.53
C ARG A 83 -5.96 28.27 3.88
N ASP A 84 -7.25 28.22 4.15
CA ASP A 84 -7.77 27.78 5.46
C ASP A 84 -7.62 26.28 5.67
N THR A 85 -7.75 25.47 4.63
CA THR A 85 -7.62 24.01 4.70
C THR A 85 -6.19 23.54 4.98
N PHE A 86 -5.19 24.19 4.38
CA PHE A 86 -3.78 23.79 4.55
C PHE A 86 -3.09 24.43 5.76
N SER A 87 -3.60 25.54 6.27
CA SER A 87 -2.90 26.31 7.30
C SER A 87 -3.42 26.10 8.72
N SER A 88 -4.73 25.88 8.90
CA SER A 88 -5.33 25.82 10.23
C SER A 88 -5.65 24.41 10.71
N ASP A 89 -6.13 23.53 9.82
CA ASP A 89 -6.75 22.26 10.23
C ASP A 89 -5.84 21.04 10.09
N LEU A 90 -4.77 21.11 9.27
CA LEU A 90 -3.82 20.01 9.15
C LEU A 90 -2.83 20.02 10.32
N PRO A 91 -2.87 19.03 11.23
CA PRO A 91 -1.93 18.95 12.33
C PRO A 91 -0.49 18.74 11.84
N PHE A 92 0.46 19.32 12.54
CA PHE A 92 1.90 19.23 12.22
C PHE A 92 2.79 19.18 13.45
N GLU A 93 2.27 19.58 14.61
CA GLU A 93 2.99 19.57 15.90
C GLU A 93 2.96 18.16 16.51
N ASN A 94 3.87 17.90 17.44
CA ASN A 94 3.94 16.65 18.23
C ASN A 94 4.10 15.36 17.37
N TYR A 95 4.78 15.46 16.22
CA TYR A 95 5.13 14.34 15.37
C TYR A 95 6.64 14.33 15.11
N ASP A 96 7.27 13.16 15.20
CA ASP A 96 8.69 13.00 14.88
C ASP A 96 8.88 12.82 13.37
N TYR A 97 9.24 13.90 12.70
CA TYR A 97 9.47 13.86 11.25
C TYR A 97 10.79 13.21 10.85
N SER A 98 11.70 12.93 11.80
CA SER A 98 12.96 12.22 11.50
C SER A 98 12.71 10.80 11.01
N ASP A 99 11.64 10.14 11.49
CA ASP A 99 11.24 8.80 11.07
C ASP A 99 10.65 8.76 9.65
N VAL A 100 10.24 9.92 9.13
CA VAL A 100 9.50 10.03 7.85
C VAL A 100 10.41 10.51 6.72
N MET A 101 11.27 11.48 7.02
CA MET A 101 12.17 12.09 6.04
C MET A 101 13.14 11.06 5.46
N GLU A 102 13.32 11.09 4.12
CA GLU A 102 14.14 10.16 3.36
C GLU A 102 13.67 8.69 3.41
N THR A 103 12.56 8.39 4.12
CA THR A 103 12.07 7.04 4.33
C THR A 103 10.79 6.76 3.54
N CYS A 104 9.71 7.54 3.74
CA CYS A 104 8.40 7.22 3.18
C CYS A 104 7.57 8.41 2.68
N CYS A 105 7.86 9.65 3.08
CA CYS A 105 7.11 10.82 2.64
C CYS A 105 8.03 12.03 2.45
N GLU A 106 8.35 12.33 1.19
CA GLU A 106 9.13 13.50 0.82
C GLU A 106 8.32 14.78 1.00
N ASN A 107 9.01 15.87 1.33
CA ASN A 107 8.41 17.18 1.48
C ASN A 107 7.25 17.24 2.49
N ALA A 108 7.35 16.49 3.57
CA ALA A 108 6.33 16.48 4.61
C ALA A 108 6.04 17.89 5.16
N PHE A 109 4.77 18.23 5.35
CA PHE A 109 4.30 19.52 5.88
C PHE A 109 3.19 19.39 6.92
N GLY A 110 2.87 18.18 7.32
CA GLY A 110 1.84 17.82 8.29
C GLY A 110 1.54 16.34 8.26
N TYR A 111 0.55 15.92 9.04
CA TYR A 111 0.07 14.54 9.08
C TYR A 111 -1.45 14.49 9.22
N ILE A 112 -2.04 13.36 8.89
CA ILE A 112 -3.49 13.12 9.04
C ILE A 112 -3.68 12.11 10.17
N PRO A 113 -4.36 12.48 11.28
CA PRO A 113 -4.71 11.54 12.32
C PRO A 113 -5.86 10.63 11.88
N VAL A 114 -5.63 9.32 11.90
CA VAL A 114 -6.67 8.32 11.64
C VAL A 114 -6.85 7.50 12.91
N PRO A 115 -8.08 7.34 13.44
CA PRO A 115 -8.30 6.53 14.62
C PRO A 115 -7.99 5.06 14.36
N VAL A 116 -7.34 4.40 15.33
CA VAL A 116 -7.00 2.98 15.27
C VAL A 116 -7.83 2.22 16.30
N GLY A 117 -8.67 1.30 15.82
CA GLY A 117 -9.41 0.37 16.65
C GLY A 117 -8.68 -0.98 16.75
N LEU A 118 -9.05 -1.79 17.73
CA LEU A 118 -8.51 -3.13 17.94
C LEU A 118 -9.64 -4.15 17.77
N ALA A 119 -9.53 -5.01 16.74
CA ALA A 119 -10.39 -6.17 16.56
C ALA A 119 -9.68 -7.44 17.03
N GLY A 120 -10.43 -8.45 17.33
CA GLY A 120 -9.92 -9.76 17.80
C GLY A 120 -10.60 -10.12 19.12
N GLN A 121 -10.12 -11.10 19.82
CA GLN A 121 -9.04 -12.07 19.48
C GLN A 121 -9.39 -12.90 18.24
N LEU A 122 -8.38 -13.27 17.46
CA LEU A 122 -8.51 -14.26 16.40
C LEU A 122 -7.46 -15.37 16.62
N ASN A 123 -7.90 -16.61 16.68
CA ASN A 123 -7.00 -17.76 16.71
C ASN A 123 -6.70 -18.19 15.27
N VAL A 124 -5.43 -18.15 14.89
CA VAL A 124 -4.92 -18.60 13.59
C VAL A 124 -3.81 -19.62 13.84
N ASP A 125 -3.98 -20.84 13.36
CA ASP A 125 -3.00 -21.93 13.51
C ASP A 125 -2.55 -22.16 14.96
N GLY A 126 -3.47 -22.01 15.90
CA GLY A 126 -3.21 -22.13 17.33
C GLY A 126 -2.61 -20.89 18.00
N THR A 127 -2.31 -19.84 17.25
CA THR A 127 -1.78 -18.58 17.78
C THR A 127 -2.89 -17.54 17.90
N THR A 128 -3.01 -16.89 19.05
CA THR A 128 -3.95 -15.81 19.26
C THR A 128 -3.36 -14.48 18.76
N VAL A 129 -4.05 -13.82 17.85
CA VAL A 129 -3.66 -12.53 17.30
C VAL A 129 -4.73 -11.47 17.53
N TYR A 130 -4.32 -10.21 17.55
CA TYR A 130 -5.18 -9.03 17.55
C TYR A 130 -4.93 -8.24 16.28
N LEU A 131 -5.99 -7.61 15.75
CA LEU A 131 -5.97 -6.92 14.46
C LEU A 131 -6.12 -5.41 14.69
N PRO A 132 -5.04 -4.61 14.58
CA PRO A 132 -5.16 -3.16 14.58
C PRO A 132 -5.79 -2.72 13.26
N LEU A 133 -6.81 -1.87 13.33
CA LEU A 133 -7.56 -1.38 12.18
C LEU A 133 -7.66 0.14 12.24
N ALA A 134 -6.96 0.83 11.37
CA ALA A 134 -7.08 2.27 11.19
C ALA A 134 -8.20 2.57 10.19
N THR A 135 -9.26 3.23 10.64
CA THR A 135 -10.44 3.47 9.80
C THR A 135 -11.25 4.66 10.26
N THR A 136 -11.95 5.27 9.30
CA THR A 136 -13.01 6.26 9.54
C THR A 136 -14.40 5.69 9.27
N GLU A 137 -14.51 4.40 8.88
CA GLU A 137 -15.78 3.74 8.64
C GLU A 137 -16.41 3.28 9.94
N GLY A 138 -17.65 3.69 10.17
CA GLY A 138 -18.45 3.22 11.33
C GLY A 138 -18.67 1.72 11.27
N ALA A 139 -18.63 1.07 12.45
CA ALA A 139 -18.90 -0.35 12.66
C ALA A 139 -17.89 -1.34 12.03
N LEU A 140 -16.84 -0.93 11.29
CA LEU A 140 -15.88 -1.87 10.72
C LEU A 140 -15.20 -2.72 11.80
N VAL A 141 -14.64 -2.09 12.83
CA VAL A 141 -13.94 -2.79 13.92
C VAL A 141 -14.86 -3.76 14.65
N ALA A 142 -16.11 -3.33 14.92
CA ALA A 142 -17.12 -4.18 15.56
C ALA A 142 -17.50 -5.37 14.67
N SER A 143 -17.69 -5.16 13.38
CA SER A 143 -17.99 -6.21 12.38
C SER A 143 -16.87 -7.25 12.31
N VAL A 144 -15.60 -6.80 12.20
CA VAL A 144 -14.44 -7.70 12.19
C VAL A 144 -14.32 -8.47 13.51
N SER A 145 -14.49 -7.80 14.66
CA SER A 145 -14.48 -8.46 15.97
C SER A 145 -15.56 -9.53 16.10
N ARG A 146 -16.76 -9.30 15.53
CA ARG A 146 -17.83 -10.31 15.50
C ARG A 146 -17.42 -11.53 14.67
N GLY A 147 -16.74 -11.32 13.52
CA GLY A 147 -16.20 -12.40 12.70
C GLY A 147 -15.12 -13.19 13.43
N CYS A 148 -14.17 -12.52 14.06
CA CYS A 148 -13.14 -13.15 14.89
C CYS A 148 -13.74 -14.01 16.00
N LYS A 149 -14.77 -13.49 16.69
CA LYS A 149 -15.48 -14.24 17.72
C LYS A 149 -16.16 -15.49 17.17
N ALA A 150 -16.78 -15.42 16.00
CA ALA A 150 -17.41 -16.56 15.36
C ALA A 150 -16.40 -17.65 15.02
N ILE A 151 -15.27 -17.27 14.46
CA ILE A 151 -14.16 -18.16 14.12
C ILE A 151 -13.59 -18.82 15.38
N ASN A 152 -13.30 -18.05 16.43
CA ASN A 152 -12.74 -18.57 17.67
C ASN A 152 -13.67 -19.53 18.40
N MET A 153 -14.96 -19.21 18.49
CA MET A 153 -15.97 -20.10 19.09
C MET A 153 -16.12 -21.43 18.35
N SER A 154 -15.62 -21.49 17.13
CA SER A 154 -15.68 -22.67 16.25
C SER A 154 -14.33 -23.38 16.10
N GLY A 155 -13.32 -23.01 16.88
CA GLY A 155 -12.03 -23.67 16.93
C GLY A 155 -10.86 -22.92 16.29
N GLY A 156 -11.11 -21.73 15.74
CA GLY A 156 -10.08 -20.91 15.07
C GLY A 156 -10.04 -21.11 13.56
N ALA A 157 -9.08 -20.46 12.92
CA ALA A 157 -8.78 -20.57 11.50
C ALA A 157 -7.48 -21.36 11.28
N THR A 158 -7.43 -22.09 10.16
CA THR A 158 -6.22 -22.77 9.68
C THR A 158 -5.80 -22.11 8.37
N THR A 159 -4.49 -21.91 8.20
CA THR A 159 -3.95 -21.26 7.01
C THR A 159 -2.86 -22.08 6.33
N ALA A 160 -2.68 -21.84 5.04
CA ALA A 160 -1.58 -22.42 4.26
C ALA A 160 -1.07 -21.39 3.24
N ILE A 161 0.26 -21.22 3.19
CA ILE A 161 0.91 -20.44 2.15
C ILE A 161 1.11 -21.34 0.93
N THR A 162 0.53 -20.96 -0.20
CA THR A 162 0.59 -21.72 -1.46
C THR A 162 1.66 -21.21 -2.42
N SER A 163 2.01 -19.93 -2.31
CA SER A 163 3.09 -19.30 -3.07
C SER A 163 3.68 -18.13 -2.28
N ASP A 164 4.96 -17.85 -2.52
CA ASP A 164 5.66 -16.71 -1.88
C ASP A 164 6.67 -16.14 -2.87
N ALA A 165 6.20 -15.26 -3.74
CA ALA A 165 7.02 -14.61 -4.75
C ALA A 165 6.53 -13.21 -5.11
N MET A 166 7.32 -12.20 -4.79
CA MET A 166 7.08 -10.84 -5.29
C MET A 166 7.53 -10.75 -6.75
N THR A 167 6.87 -9.90 -7.54
CA THR A 167 7.09 -9.80 -8.98
C THR A 167 7.53 -8.41 -9.41
N ARG A 168 8.40 -8.38 -10.41
CA ARG A 168 8.78 -7.18 -11.16
C ARG A 168 8.99 -7.53 -12.62
N ALA A 169 8.52 -6.68 -13.54
CA ALA A 169 8.65 -6.91 -14.97
C ALA A 169 9.09 -5.62 -15.67
N PRO A 170 10.37 -5.49 -16.06
CA PRO A 170 10.83 -4.40 -16.90
C PRO A 170 10.28 -4.53 -18.32
N CYS A 171 10.27 -3.42 -19.06
CA CYS A 171 10.07 -3.36 -20.49
C CYS A 171 11.43 -3.12 -21.16
N LEU A 172 11.86 -4.04 -21.99
CA LEU A 172 13.14 -4.01 -22.70
C LEU A 172 12.89 -4.06 -24.19
N ARG A 173 13.70 -3.39 -25.00
CA ARG A 173 13.61 -3.36 -26.45
C ARG A 173 14.84 -3.98 -27.07
N LEU A 174 14.64 -4.71 -28.19
CA LEU A 174 15.70 -5.19 -29.07
C LEU A 174 15.45 -4.69 -30.50
N PRO A 175 16.46 -4.74 -31.40
CA PRO A 175 16.33 -4.18 -32.74
C PRO A 175 15.27 -4.87 -33.61
N SER A 176 14.97 -6.14 -33.36
CA SER A 176 14.04 -6.93 -34.17
C SER A 176 13.27 -7.97 -33.36
N LEU A 177 12.19 -8.47 -33.92
CA LEU A 177 11.41 -9.58 -33.35
C LEU A 177 12.28 -10.84 -33.16
N SER A 178 13.13 -11.18 -34.11
CA SER A 178 14.01 -12.35 -34.00
C SER A 178 14.99 -12.23 -32.83
N ARG A 179 15.55 -11.05 -32.61
CA ARG A 179 16.42 -10.79 -31.45
C ARG A 179 15.60 -10.83 -30.14
N ALA A 180 14.40 -10.32 -30.12
CA ALA A 180 13.52 -10.40 -28.95
C ALA A 180 13.19 -11.87 -28.58
N VAL A 181 12.90 -12.71 -29.58
CA VAL A 181 12.64 -14.15 -29.38
C VAL A 181 13.92 -14.88 -28.94
N GLU A 182 15.08 -14.53 -29.46
CA GLU A 182 16.37 -15.08 -29.05
C GLU A 182 16.62 -14.76 -27.57
N ALA A 183 16.46 -13.50 -27.16
CA ALA A 183 16.62 -13.07 -25.77
C ALA A 183 15.63 -13.80 -24.86
N LYS A 184 14.34 -13.93 -25.25
CA LYS A 184 13.36 -14.73 -24.50
C LYS A 184 13.84 -16.15 -24.28
N ARG A 185 14.24 -16.85 -25.35
CA ARG A 185 14.69 -18.25 -25.28
C ARG A 185 15.90 -18.41 -24.36
N TRP A 186 16.82 -17.47 -24.38
CA TRP A 186 17.97 -17.52 -23.50
C TRP A 186 17.56 -17.25 -22.03
N ILE A 187 16.75 -16.23 -21.77
CA ILE A 187 16.29 -15.90 -20.40
C ILE A 187 15.57 -17.11 -19.76
N GLU A 188 14.75 -17.81 -20.54
CA GLU A 188 13.97 -18.97 -20.07
C GLU A 188 14.76 -20.29 -20.15
N SER A 189 15.97 -20.30 -20.71
CA SER A 189 16.83 -21.49 -20.72
C SER A 189 17.44 -21.75 -19.35
N SER A 190 17.89 -23.00 -19.13
CA SER A 190 18.59 -23.36 -17.89
C SER A 190 19.87 -22.54 -17.65
N GLU A 191 20.60 -22.22 -18.72
CA GLU A 191 21.81 -21.36 -18.67
C GLU A 191 21.46 -19.94 -18.26
N GLY A 192 20.52 -19.31 -18.96
CA GLY A 192 20.11 -17.92 -18.70
C GLY A 192 19.48 -17.77 -17.32
N PHE A 193 18.61 -18.69 -16.95
CA PHE A 193 17.99 -18.67 -15.63
C PHE A 193 19.02 -18.79 -14.49
N LYS A 194 20.01 -19.69 -14.65
CA LYS A 194 21.10 -19.83 -13.68
C LYS A 194 21.94 -18.54 -13.58
N ALA A 195 22.30 -17.93 -14.69
CA ALA A 195 23.04 -16.67 -14.71
C ALA A 195 22.27 -15.55 -14.01
N LEU A 196 20.95 -15.48 -14.22
CA LEU A 196 20.06 -14.55 -13.52
C LEU A 196 20.01 -14.85 -12.02
N GLN A 197 19.87 -16.11 -11.61
CA GLN A 197 19.89 -16.49 -10.19
C GLN A 197 21.20 -16.09 -9.50
N ASP A 198 22.32 -16.30 -10.15
CA ASP A 198 23.63 -15.95 -9.61
C ASP A 198 23.75 -14.42 -9.45
N THR A 199 23.26 -13.64 -10.41
CA THR A 199 23.20 -12.18 -10.32
C THR A 199 22.31 -11.70 -9.18
N PHE A 200 21.14 -12.34 -8.95
CA PHE A 200 20.27 -12.03 -7.81
C PHE A 200 20.97 -12.31 -6.47
N ARG A 201 21.68 -13.44 -6.36
CA ARG A 201 22.45 -13.80 -5.16
C ARG A 201 23.56 -12.80 -4.85
N GLN A 202 24.24 -12.29 -5.88
CA GLN A 202 25.27 -11.25 -5.72
C GLN A 202 24.70 -9.91 -5.33
N SER A 203 23.46 -9.63 -5.75
CA SER A 203 22.79 -8.35 -5.51
C SER A 203 22.18 -8.22 -4.11
N SER A 204 21.76 -9.34 -3.50
CA SER A 204 21.05 -9.33 -2.22
C SER A 204 21.15 -10.68 -1.50
N ASN A 205 21.36 -10.64 -0.19
CA ASN A 205 21.29 -11.82 0.68
C ASN A 205 19.85 -12.30 0.95
N HIS A 206 18.85 -11.45 0.71
CA HIS A 206 17.46 -11.71 1.06
C HIS A 206 16.54 -11.89 -0.15
N CYS A 207 16.99 -11.53 -1.35
CA CYS A 207 16.22 -11.67 -2.58
C CYS A 207 16.69 -12.88 -3.37
N ARG A 208 15.80 -13.85 -3.61
CA ARG A 208 16.10 -15.09 -4.34
C ARG A 208 15.20 -15.20 -5.56
N LEU A 209 15.79 -15.26 -6.76
CA LEU A 209 15.03 -15.51 -7.97
C LEU A 209 14.46 -16.93 -7.96
N ILE A 210 13.14 -17.04 -8.11
CA ILE A 210 12.39 -18.30 -8.11
C ILE A 210 11.99 -18.67 -9.55
N GLY A 211 11.58 -17.68 -10.34
CA GLY A 211 11.12 -17.90 -11.70
C GLY A 211 11.23 -16.65 -12.56
N VAL A 212 11.16 -16.85 -13.84
CA VAL A 212 11.00 -15.79 -14.84
C VAL A 212 10.16 -16.29 -15.99
N SER A 213 9.15 -15.52 -16.41
CA SER A 213 8.38 -15.74 -17.63
C SER A 213 8.56 -14.52 -18.54
N VAL A 214 8.72 -14.75 -19.84
CA VAL A 214 9.01 -13.66 -20.78
C VAL A 214 7.88 -13.53 -21.80
N HIS A 215 7.22 -12.39 -21.82
CA HIS A 215 6.24 -12.02 -22.82
C HIS A 215 6.88 -11.15 -23.90
N VAL A 216 6.54 -11.41 -25.17
CA VAL A 216 7.07 -10.70 -26.33
C VAL A 216 5.95 -9.95 -27.04
N VAL A 217 6.16 -8.68 -27.30
CA VAL A 217 5.23 -7.84 -28.08
C VAL A 217 6.04 -7.05 -29.12
N GLY A 218 5.97 -7.47 -30.36
CA GLY A 218 6.82 -6.95 -31.42
C GLY A 218 8.29 -7.21 -31.11
N ASN A 219 9.10 -6.17 -31.03
CA ASN A 219 10.51 -6.24 -30.66
C ASN A 219 10.78 -5.90 -29.18
N HIS A 220 9.72 -5.83 -28.36
CA HIS A 220 9.82 -5.63 -26.92
C HIS A 220 9.66 -6.94 -26.17
N ILE A 221 10.41 -7.08 -25.08
CA ILE A 221 10.26 -8.19 -24.13
C ILE A 221 9.91 -7.66 -22.75
N TYR A 222 9.07 -8.42 -22.05
CA TYR A 222 8.63 -8.17 -20.70
C TYR A 222 8.97 -9.39 -19.83
N PRO A 223 10.21 -9.51 -19.36
CA PRO A 223 10.57 -10.59 -18.43
C PRO A 223 9.93 -10.31 -17.06
N ARG A 224 8.98 -11.14 -16.67
CA ARG A 224 8.32 -11.09 -15.35
C ARG A 224 9.12 -11.95 -14.38
N PHE A 225 9.97 -11.28 -13.61
CA PHE A 225 10.77 -11.92 -12.55
C PHE A 225 9.90 -12.18 -11.33
N GLN A 226 10.08 -13.35 -10.74
CA GLN A 226 9.45 -13.80 -9.50
C GLN A 226 10.56 -14.08 -8.49
N ALA A 227 10.53 -13.42 -7.33
CA ALA A 227 11.56 -13.57 -6.32
C ALA A 227 10.98 -13.63 -4.90
N SER A 228 11.54 -14.51 -4.08
CA SER A 228 11.30 -14.52 -2.63
C SER A 228 12.05 -13.36 -1.99
N THR A 229 11.42 -12.67 -1.06
CA THR A 229 11.95 -11.50 -0.36
C THR A 229 11.86 -11.62 1.15
N GLY A 230 11.57 -12.82 1.67
CA GLY A 230 11.36 -13.06 3.10
C GLY A 230 10.12 -12.34 3.63
N ASP A 231 10.25 -11.71 4.78
CA ASP A 231 9.14 -11.00 5.42
C ASP A 231 8.88 -9.59 4.84
N ALA A 232 9.82 -9.09 4.03
CA ALA A 232 9.65 -7.79 3.37
C ALA A 232 8.79 -7.90 2.11
N MET A 233 8.03 -6.85 1.78
CA MET A 233 7.35 -6.71 0.49
C MET A 233 8.34 -6.76 -0.69
N GLY A 234 9.53 -6.21 -0.54
CA GLY A 234 10.73 -6.49 -1.34
C GLY A 234 10.84 -5.80 -2.69
N MET A 235 9.97 -4.85 -3.06
CA MET A 235 10.00 -4.19 -4.38
C MET A 235 11.33 -3.51 -4.68
N ASN A 236 11.94 -2.84 -3.70
CA ASN A 236 13.23 -2.17 -3.88
C ASN A 236 14.36 -3.19 -4.09
N MET A 237 14.37 -4.29 -3.32
CA MET A 237 15.35 -5.36 -3.47
C MET A 237 15.28 -6.02 -4.85
N ILE A 238 14.08 -6.37 -5.31
CA ILE A 238 13.87 -6.96 -6.64
C ILE A 238 14.29 -5.97 -7.73
N THR A 239 13.91 -4.70 -7.61
CA THR A 239 14.27 -3.68 -8.61
C THR A 239 15.78 -3.50 -8.72
N HIS A 240 16.50 -3.52 -7.58
CA HIS A 240 17.95 -3.50 -7.56
C HIS A 240 18.57 -4.73 -8.25
N SER A 241 18.13 -5.93 -7.89
CA SER A 241 18.59 -7.18 -8.49
C SER A 241 18.32 -7.26 -10.00
N ILE A 242 17.14 -6.77 -10.44
CA ILE A 242 16.79 -6.70 -11.88
C ILE A 242 17.69 -5.71 -12.62
N ARG A 243 18.01 -4.56 -12.03
CA ARG A 243 18.94 -3.60 -12.68
C ARG A 243 20.29 -4.24 -12.94
N ASN A 244 20.85 -4.98 -11.99
CA ASN A 244 22.09 -5.73 -12.15
C ASN A 244 21.93 -6.86 -13.20
N SER A 245 20.78 -7.55 -13.18
CA SER A 245 20.47 -8.59 -14.18
C SER A 245 20.39 -8.04 -15.61
N ILE A 246 19.80 -6.87 -15.80
CA ILE A 246 19.75 -6.21 -17.11
C ILE A 246 21.16 -5.81 -17.56
N SER A 247 21.99 -5.29 -16.67
CA SER A 247 23.39 -4.98 -16.99
C SER A 247 24.17 -6.23 -17.42
N MET A 248 23.97 -7.36 -16.76
CA MET A 248 24.53 -8.65 -17.15
C MET A 248 23.98 -9.11 -18.50
N MET A 249 22.67 -8.97 -18.76
CA MET A 249 22.06 -9.29 -20.04
C MET A 249 22.59 -8.42 -21.17
N GLN A 250 22.91 -7.15 -20.95
CA GLN A 250 23.49 -6.23 -21.93
C GLN A 250 24.91 -6.66 -22.36
N ASN A 251 25.65 -7.38 -21.52
CA ASN A 251 26.93 -7.95 -21.92
C ASN A 251 26.77 -9.07 -22.97
N ARG A 252 25.64 -9.78 -22.98
CA ARG A 252 25.29 -10.82 -23.96
C ARG A 252 24.54 -10.26 -25.16
N PHE A 253 23.61 -9.35 -24.91
CA PHE A 253 22.75 -8.66 -25.88
C PHE A 253 23.11 -7.18 -25.85
N ASN A 254 24.21 -6.80 -26.52
CA ASN A 254 24.73 -5.43 -26.54
C ASN A 254 23.77 -4.43 -27.21
N ASP A 255 22.76 -4.92 -27.90
CA ASP A 255 21.70 -4.21 -28.58
C ASP A 255 20.39 -4.10 -27.73
N LEU A 256 20.43 -4.53 -26.46
CA LEU A 256 19.30 -4.46 -25.54
C LEU A 256 19.17 -3.08 -24.93
N GLU A 257 18.01 -2.46 -25.11
CA GLU A 257 17.68 -1.15 -24.54
C GLU A 257 16.66 -1.27 -23.39
N ILE A 258 16.83 -0.45 -22.36
CA ILE A 258 15.89 -0.35 -21.24
C ILE A 258 14.86 0.73 -21.59
N ILE A 259 13.59 0.35 -21.77
CA ILE A 259 12.49 1.30 -21.91
C ILE A 259 12.00 1.73 -20.52
N SER A 260 11.80 0.76 -19.61
CA SER A 260 11.38 1.05 -18.24
C SER A 260 11.75 -0.13 -17.34
N LEU A 261 12.12 0.16 -16.08
CA LEU A 261 12.28 -0.86 -15.03
C LEU A 261 10.95 -1.42 -14.53
N SER A 262 9.83 -0.77 -14.88
CA SER A 262 8.47 -1.27 -14.64
C SER A 262 7.66 -1.19 -15.91
N GLY A 263 7.49 -2.31 -16.60
CA GLY A 263 6.64 -2.44 -17.79
C GLY A 263 5.18 -2.73 -17.46
N ASN A 264 4.74 -2.55 -16.24
CA ASN A 264 3.39 -2.84 -15.72
C ASN A 264 2.95 -4.32 -15.75
N LEU A 265 3.65 -5.23 -16.39
CA LEU A 265 3.36 -6.67 -16.33
C LEU A 265 3.70 -7.28 -14.94
N CYS A 266 4.47 -6.56 -14.12
CA CYS A 266 4.57 -6.84 -12.68
C CYS A 266 3.22 -6.76 -11.96
N ALA A 267 2.26 -6.06 -12.53
CA ALA A 267 0.93 -5.81 -11.99
C ALA A 267 0.92 -5.16 -10.59
N ASP A 268 1.96 -4.37 -10.29
CA ASP A 268 2.09 -3.63 -9.06
C ASP A 268 0.98 -2.58 -8.94
N LYS A 269 0.24 -2.61 -7.83
CA LYS A 269 -0.86 -1.68 -7.52
C LYS A 269 -1.96 -1.64 -8.60
N LYS A 270 -2.23 -2.80 -9.22
CA LYS A 270 -3.23 -2.95 -10.28
C LYS A 270 -4.03 -4.24 -10.10
N PRO A 271 -5.37 -4.21 -10.31
CA PRO A 271 -6.16 -5.43 -10.44
C PRO A 271 -5.80 -6.07 -11.80
N ALA A 272 -5.25 -7.28 -11.79
CA ALA A 272 -4.78 -7.92 -13.01
C ALA A 272 -4.98 -9.44 -12.98
N ALA A 273 -5.40 -9.99 -14.10
CA ALA A 273 -5.60 -11.44 -14.26
C ALA A 273 -4.30 -12.23 -14.03
N VAL A 274 -3.15 -11.68 -14.39
CA VAL A 274 -1.85 -12.34 -14.17
C VAL A 274 -1.57 -12.61 -12.69
N ASN A 275 -2.07 -11.79 -11.78
CA ASN A 275 -1.92 -12.03 -10.35
C ASN A 275 -2.73 -13.22 -9.85
N TRP A 276 -3.88 -13.52 -10.50
CA TRP A 276 -4.67 -14.71 -10.21
C TRP A 276 -4.03 -15.98 -10.76
N VAL A 277 -3.43 -15.91 -11.95
CA VAL A 277 -2.88 -17.08 -12.65
C VAL A 277 -1.48 -17.44 -12.17
N GLU A 278 -0.60 -16.43 -12.07
CA GLU A 278 0.82 -16.64 -11.75
C GLU A 278 1.16 -16.26 -10.31
N GLY A 279 0.25 -15.58 -9.58
CA GLY A 279 0.46 -15.08 -8.24
C GLY A 279 1.33 -13.81 -8.19
N ARG A 280 1.28 -13.11 -7.06
CA ARG A 280 2.14 -11.99 -6.69
C ARG A 280 2.14 -11.82 -5.17
N GLY A 281 3.33 -11.83 -4.56
CA GLY A 281 3.46 -11.84 -3.10
C GLY A 281 3.09 -13.22 -2.52
N LYS A 282 2.51 -13.22 -1.32
CA LYS A 282 2.11 -14.46 -0.63
C LYS A 282 0.69 -14.86 -1.06
N GLY A 283 0.57 -16.01 -1.71
CA GLY A 283 -0.71 -16.67 -1.92
C GLY A 283 -1.10 -17.44 -0.65
N VAL A 284 -2.29 -17.17 -0.11
CA VAL A 284 -2.73 -17.78 1.16
C VAL A 284 -4.11 -18.39 0.99
N ILE A 285 -4.29 -19.60 1.50
CA ILE A 285 -5.59 -20.20 1.73
C ILE A 285 -5.84 -20.17 3.24
N ALA A 286 -7.02 -19.66 3.62
CA ALA A 286 -7.46 -19.66 5.01
C ALA A 286 -8.85 -20.31 5.12
N GLN A 287 -9.06 -21.15 6.12
CA GLN A 287 -10.35 -21.80 6.34
C GLN A 287 -10.72 -21.84 7.83
N CYS A 288 -12.00 -21.87 8.09
CA CYS A 288 -12.55 -22.22 9.40
C CYS A 288 -13.83 -23.05 9.23
N ARG A 289 -14.16 -23.85 10.24
CA ARG A 289 -15.40 -24.60 10.31
C ARG A 289 -16.30 -23.92 11.34
N LEU A 290 -17.42 -23.32 10.91
CA LEU A 290 -18.36 -22.70 11.82
C LEU A 290 -19.30 -23.74 12.41
N SER A 291 -19.45 -23.75 13.74
CA SER A 291 -20.40 -24.63 14.40
C SER A 291 -21.83 -24.10 14.26
N SER A 292 -22.80 -25.00 14.21
CA SER A 292 -24.24 -24.64 14.15
C SER A 292 -24.66 -23.77 15.33
N VAL A 293 -24.09 -24.00 16.51
CA VAL A 293 -24.33 -23.19 17.71
C VAL A 293 -23.83 -21.76 17.54
N THR A 294 -22.63 -21.59 16.97
CA THR A 294 -22.07 -20.26 16.66
C THR A 294 -22.90 -19.54 15.61
N MET A 295 -23.30 -20.24 14.54
CA MET A 295 -24.13 -19.65 13.48
C MET A 295 -25.47 -19.19 14.05
N SER A 296 -26.16 -20.00 14.82
CA SER A 296 -27.47 -19.65 15.41
C SER A 296 -27.35 -18.53 16.45
N ASN A 297 -26.42 -18.64 17.40
CA ASN A 297 -26.37 -17.73 18.56
C ASN A 297 -25.70 -16.40 18.24
N LEU A 298 -24.64 -16.38 17.44
CA LEU A 298 -23.86 -15.17 17.17
C LEU A 298 -24.20 -14.55 15.81
N LEU A 299 -24.30 -15.38 14.76
CA LEU A 299 -24.54 -14.89 13.40
C LEU A 299 -26.04 -14.78 13.06
N LYS A 300 -26.93 -15.44 13.84
CA LYS A 300 -28.38 -15.47 13.64
C LYS A 300 -28.79 -16.05 12.28
N THR A 301 -28.12 -17.12 11.87
CA THR A 301 -28.32 -17.83 10.61
C THR A 301 -28.05 -19.33 10.78
N ASP A 302 -28.16 -20.08 9.70
CA ASP A 302 -27.78 -21.49 9.60
C ASP A 302 -26.83 -21.72 8.41
N ALA A 303 -26.30 -22.94 8.27
CA ALA A 303 -25.32 -23.28 7.22
C ALA A 303 -25.86 -23.04 5.82
N LYS A 304 -27.07 -23.51 5.54
CA LYS A 304 -27.73 -23.37 4.23
C LYS A 304 -27.95 -21.91 3.83
N GLN A 305 -28.45 -21.10 4.74
CA GLN A 305 -28.65 -19.67 4.50
C GLN A 305 -27.32 -18.95 4.28
N LEU A 306 -26.30 -19.26 5.07
CA LEU A 306 -24.99 -18.62 4.96
C LEU A 306 -24.28 -18.99 3.65
N ALA A 307 -24.29 -20.26 3.27
CA ALA A 307 -23.74 -20.73 1.99
C ALA A 307 -24.51 -20.13 0.80
N GLY A 308 -25.84 -20.13 0.88
CA GLY A 308 -26.70 -19.50 -0.14
C GLY A 308 -26.43 -17.99 -0.28
N LEU A 309 -26.27 -17.28 0.84
CA LEU A 309 -25.92 -15.86 0.85
C LEU A 309 -24.56 -15.63 0.19
N ASN A 310 -23.54 -16.43 0.52
CA ASN A 310 -22.22 -16.33 -0.12
C ASN A 310 -22.33 -16.48 -1.64
N THR A 311 -23.07 -17.49 -2.12
CA THR A 311 -23.27 -17.72 -3.54
C THR A 311 -23.94 -16.53 -4.22
N MET A 312 -25.04 -16.04 -3.68
CA MET A 312 -25.81 -14.96 -4.32
C MET A 312 -25.17 -13.60 -4.20
N LYS A 313 -24.57 -13.29 -3.05
CA LYS A 313 -23.94 -12.00 -2.81
C LYS A 313 -22.51 -11.97 -3.36
N ASN A 314 -21.63 -12.85 -2.84
CA ASN A 314 -20.20 -12.75 -3.12
C ASN A 314 -19.83 -13.30 -4.51
N HIS A 315 -20.52 -14.33 -5.03
CA HIS A 315 -20.23 -14.87 -6.34
C HIS A 315 -21.08 -14.21 -7.43
N VAL A 316 -22.40 -14.39 -7.41
CA VAL A 316 -23.26 -13.88 -8.49
C VAL A 316 -23.26 -12.35 -8.52
N GLY A 317 -23.42 -11.68 -7.37
CA GLY A 317 -23.41 -10.22 -7.31
C GLY A 317 -22.07 -9.61 -7.77
N SER A 318 -20.96 -10.19 -7.37
CA SER A 318 -19.63 -9.74 -7.83
C SER A 318 -19.40 -9.99 -9.31
N ALA A 319 -19.87 -11.14 -9.85
CA ALA A 319 -19.79 -11.45 -11.27
C ALA A 319 -20.63 -10.47 -12.10
N MET A 320 -21.87 -10.16 -11.66
CA MET A 320 -22.72 -9.15 -12.30
C MET A 320 -22.11 -7.76 -12.32
N ALA A 321 -21.40 -7.39 -11.26
CA ALA A 321 -20.66 -6.13 -11.18
C ALA A 321 -19.38 -6.12 -12.03
N GLY A 322 -18.93 -7.24 -12.55
CA GLY A 322 -17.62 -7.36 -13.23
C GLY A 322 -16.45 -7.14 -12.28
N ALA A 323 -16.57 -7.54 -11.02
CA ALA A 323 -15.55 -7.30 -10.00
C ALA A 323 -14.24 -8.03 -10.32
N SER A 324 -13.19 -7.31 -10.64
CA SER A 324 -11.86 -7.85 -10.94
C SER A 324 -11.04 -8.14 -9.68
N GLY A 325 -11.45 -7.61 -8.50
CA GLY A 325 -10.83 -7.85 -7.20
C GLY A 325 -11.21 -9.17 -6.52
N GLY A 326 -11.90 -10.06 -7.24
CA GLY A 326 -12.36 -11.35 -6.74
C GLY A 326 -13.77 -11.32 -6.15
N PHE A 327 -14.13 -12.41 -5.47
CA PHE A 327 -15.48 -12.68 -4.99
C PHE A 327 -15.50 -12.76 -3.48
N ASN A 328 -15.66 -11.59 -2.83
CA ASN A 328 -15.62 -11.44 -1.38
C ASN A 328 -16.58 -10.32 -0.94
N ALA A 329 -16.76 -10.16 0.37
CA ALA A 329 -17.66 -9.14 0.90
C ALA A 329 -16.99 -7.78 1.08
N GLN A 330 -15.82 -7.74 1.74
CA GLN A 330 -15.15 -6.49 2.12
C GLN A 330 -13.64 -6.66 2.37
N ALA A 331 -12.96 -7.51 1.63
CA ALA A 331 -11.53 -7.76 1.85
C ALA A 331 -10.70 -6.48 1.74
N SER A 332 -10.99 -5.62 0.76
CA SER A 332 -10.31 -4.33 0.57
C SER A 332 -10.40 -3.43 1.81
N ASN A 333 -11.54 -3.39 2.47
CA ASN A 333 -11.77 -2.56 3.65
C ASN A 333 -10.86 -3.00 4.82
N ILE A 334 -10.82 -4.29 5.10
CA ILE A 334 -10.00 -4.86 6.19
C ILE A 334 -8.50 -4.71 5.88
N VAL A 335 -8.07 -5.03 4.67
CA VAL A 335 -6.66 -4.92 4.27
C VAL A 335 -6.18 -3.48 4.33
N THR A 336 -6.98 -2.51 3.84
CA THR A 336 -6.65 -1.09 3.94
C THR A 336 -6.47 -0.65 5.40
N ALA A 337 -7.41 -1.02 6.26
CA ALA A 337 -7.39 -0.65 7.68
C ALA A 337 -6.16 -1.23 8.41
N MET A 338 -5.78 -2.48 8.10
CA MET A 338 -4.57 -3.10 8.64
C MET A 338 -3.30 -2.43 8.10
N TYR A 339 -3.24 -2.15 6.80
CA TYR A 339 -2.07 -1.53 6.19
C TYR A 339 -1.80 -0.14 6.73
N LEU A 340 -2.84 0.69 6.89
CA LEU A 340 -2.73 1.99 7.55
C LEU A 340 -2.22 1.86 8.99
N ALA A 341 -2.79 0.92 9.76
CA ALA A 341 -2.45 0.74 11.17
C ALA A 341 -1.04 0.18 11.39
N THR A 342 -0.46 -0.49 10.40
CA THR A 342 0.86 -1.14 10.48
C THR A 342 1.94 -0.46 9.63
N GLY A 343 1.64 0.70 9.05
CA GLY A 343 2.61 1.44 8.22
C GLY A 343 2.96 0.77 6.89
N GLN A 344 2.08 -0.10 6.36
CA GLN A 344 2.26 -0.71 5.05
C GLN A 344 1.90 0.27 3.93
N ASP A 345 2.45 0.04 2.74
CA ASP A 345 2.06 0.79 1.53
C ASP A 345 0.59 0.51 1.18
N VAL A 346 -0.28 1.46 1.46
CA VAL A 346 -1.73 1.33 1.30
C VAL A 346 -2.14 1.03 -0.15
N ALA A 347 -1.41 1.52 -1.13
CA ALA A 347 -1.71 1.27 -2.54
C ALA A 347 -1.53 -0.22 -2.93
N GLN A 348 -0.77 -1.01 -2.17
CA GLN A 348 -0.68 -2.45 -2.34
C GLN A 348 -2.00 -3.17 -1.99
N ASN A 349 -2.96 -2.50 -1.36
CA ASN A 349 -4.30 -3.03 -1.14
C ASN A 349 -4.96 -3.51 -2.44
N VAL A 350 -4.69 -2.88 -3.57
CA VAL A 350 -5.32 -3.21 -4.87
C VAL A 350 -5.15 -4.69 -5.20
N GLU A 351 -3.95 -5.25 -5.06
CA GLU A 351 -3.71 -6.68 -5.27
C GLU A 351 -3.81 -7.52 -4.00
N SER A 352 -3.48 -6.97 -2.82
CA SER A 352 -3.45 -7.73 -1.57
C SER A 352 -4.84 -8.08 -1.03
N SER A 353 -5.87 -7.37 -1.48
CA SER A 353 -7.27 -7.67 -1.14
C SER A 353 -7.97 -8.61 -2.13
N GLN A 354 -7.30 -9.01 -3.20
CA GLN A 354 -7.87 -9.95 -4.17
C GLN A 354 -8.04 -11.32 -3.53
N CYS A 355 -9.29 -11.74 -3.33
CA CYS A 355 -9.59 -13.05 -2.77
C CYS A 355 -10.97 -13.56 -3.22
N ILE A 356 -11.17 -14.86 -3.04
CA ILE A 356 -12.46 -15.52 -3.26
C ILE A 356 -12.86 -16.16 -1.93
N THR A 357 -14.07 -15.89 -1.48
CA THR A 357 -14.67 -16.55 -0.31
C THR A 357 -15.62 -17.63 -0.79
N THR A 358 -15.35 -18.88 -0.41
CA THR A 358 -16.25 -20.01 -0.62
C THR A 358 -16.86 -20.44 0.70
N MET A 359 -18.10 -20.94 0.67
CA MET A 359 -18.79 -21.50 1.82
C MET A 359 -19.55 -22.75 1.39
N GLU A 360 -19.38 -23.81 2.14
CA GLU A 360 -20.04 -25.11 1.96
C GLU A 360 -20.81 -25.47 3.22
N GLU A 361 -21.92 -26.27 3.10
CA GLU A 361 -22.73 -26.74 4.22
C GLU A 361 -22.01 -27.80 5.05
#